data_68132df48fce4d6b995d0953867e42a2
#
_entry.id   68132df48fce4d6b995d0953867e42a2
#
_cell.length_a   1.000
_cell.length_b   1.000
_cell.length_c   1.000
_cell.angle_alpha   90.00
_cell.angle_beta   90.00
_cell.angle_gamma   90.00
#
_symmetry.space_group_name_H-M   'P 1'
#
loop_
_entity.id
_entity.type
_entity.pdbx_description
1 polymer ?
#
loop_
_entity_poly.entity_id
_entity_poly.type
_entity_poly.pdbx_seq_one_letter_code
_entity_poly.pdbx_strand_id
1 'polypeptide(L)'
;MATNVLILCTHNSARSVLSEGMLNYWAQRLGKDVRAYSAGSAPSGRLNPFAIEVLHKAGVDTSNYRSKSWDEFTGPDAPPMRIVITVCDSAAAETCPYWPGSPVKAHWGYPDPSNAPGGDEGKRQAFELTRQAIGYRMLQLLQLPLEQLGDTELQNALTEIYNH
;
A
#
# COMPACT_ATOMS: atom_id res chain seq x y z
N MET A 1 3.10 20.47 1.05
CA MET A 1 4.01 19.36 0.69
C MET A 1 3.24 18.04 0.72
N ALA A 2 3.54 17.17 -0.20
CA ALA A 2 2.86 15.87 -0.26
C ALA A 2 3.19 15.00 0.94
N THR A 3 2.20 14.30 1.46
CA THR A 3 2.39 13.24 2.43
C THR A 3 2.68 11.95 1.67
N ASN A 4 3.87 11.40 1.85
CA ASN A 4 4.29 10.20 1.15
C ASN A 4 4.08 8.96 2.01
N VAL A 5 3.47 7.94 1.43
CA VAL A 5 3.16 6.67 2.10
C VAL A 5 3.81 5.54 1.30
N LEU A 6 4.65 4.75 1.96
CA LEU A 6 5.28 3.57 1.35
C LEU A 6 4.58 2.32 1.85
N ILE A 7 4.16 1.48 0.93
CA ILE A 7 3.42 0.26 1.25
C ILE A 7 4.26 -0.94 0.85
N LEU A 8 4.49 -1.84 1.80
CA LEU A 8 5.44 -2.94 1.65
C LEU A 8 4.76 -4.30 1.70
N CYS A 9 5.14 -5.14 0.77
CA CYS A 9 4.88 -6.57 0.79
C CYS A 9 6.13 -7.26 0.23
N THR A 10 6.41 -8.49 0.62
CA THR A 10 7.69 -9.14 0.26
C THR A 10 7.96 -9.11 -1.25
N HIS A 11 7.00 -9.51 -2.07
CA HIS A 11 7.21 -9.67 -3.51
C HIS A 11 6.79 -8.47 -4.35
N ASN A 12 6.09 -7.50 -3.76
CA ASN A 12 5.58 -6.31 -4.46
C ASN A 12 4.90 -6.68 -5.78
N SER A 13 3.93 -7.59 -5.72
CA SER A 13 3.22 -8.04 -6.93
C SER A 13 1.70 -7.92 -6.83
N ALA A 14 1.12 -8.04 -5.63
CA ALA A 14 -0.34 -8.06 -5.45
C ALA A 14 -0.81 -7.07 -4.38
N ARG A 15 -0.75 -7.42 -3.09
CA ARG A 15 -1.37 -6.63 -2.01
C ARG A 15 -0.83 -5.19 -1.90
N SER A 16 0.48 -5.01 -2.01
CA SER A 16 1.08 -3.67 -1.95
C SER A 16 0.75 -2.85 -3.19
N VAL A 17 0.65 -3.51 -4.35
CA VAL A 17 0.27 -2.84 -5.61
C VAL A 17 -1.19 -2.40 -5.54
N LEU A 18 -2.09 -3.24 -5.03
CA LEU A 18 -3.49 -2.86 -4.80
C LEU A 18 -3.58 -1.65 -3.87
N SER A 19 -2.76 -1.66 -2.83
CA SER A 19 -2.75 -0.58 -1.83
C SER A 19 -2.26 0.75 -2.43
N GLU A 20 -1.17 0.69 -3.19
CA GLU A 20 -0.66 1.87 -3.91
C GLU A 20 -1.72 2.44 -4.84
N GLY A 21 -2.36 1.57 -5.63
CA GLY A 21 -3.38 1.97 -6.58
C GLY A 21 -4.57 2.63 -5.91
N MET A 22 -5.08 2.02 -4.85
CA MET A 22 -6.28 2.53 -4.18
C MET A 22 -6.01 3.83 -3.42
N LEU A 23 -4.85 3.96 -2.78
CA LEU A 23 -4.54 5.20 -2.07
C LEU A 23 -4.37 6.37 -3.04
N ASN A 24 -3.64 6.17 -4.14
CA ASN A 24 -3.46 7.21 -5.15
C ASN A 24 -4.79 7.58 -5.81
N TYR A 25 -5.64 6.60 -6.09
CA TYR A 25 -6.95 6.80 -6.70
C TYR A 25 -7.83 7.71 -5.83
N TRP A 26 -7.98 7.36 -4.55
CA TRP A 26 -8.82 8.13 -3.64
C TRP A 26 -8.21 9.49 -3.28
N ALA A 27 -6.88 9.57 -3.17
CA ALA A 27 -6.22 10.85 -2.90
C ALA A 27 -6.51 11.86 -4.02
N GLN A 28 -6.45 11.41 -5.27
CA GLN A 28 -6.75 12.25 -6.42
C GLN A 28 -8.21 12.70 -6.41
N ARG A 29 -9.14 11.77 -6.17
CA ARG A 29 -10.57 12.07 -6.17
C ARG A 29 -10.99 13.01 -5.05
N LEU A 30 -10.34 12.90 -3.89
CA LEU A 30 -10.65 13.73 -2.73
C LEU A 30 -9.84 15.02 -2.69
N GLY A 31 -8.94 15.23 -3.66
CA GLY A 31 -8.10 16.42 -3.69
C GLY A 31 -7.08 16.46 -2.55
N LYS A 32 -6.62 15.31 -2.08
CA LYS A 32 -5.64 15.21 -1.00
C LYS A 32 -4.23 15.14 -1.57
N ASP A 33 -3.29 15.86 -0.95
CA ASP A 33 -1.89 15.83 -1.35
C ASP A 33 -1.16 14.67 -0.66
N VAL A 34 -1.53 13.46 -1.05
CA VAL A 34 -0.96 12.20 -0.55
C VAL A 34 -0.51 11.39 -1.75
N ARG A 35 0.71 10.85 -1.67
CA ARG A 35 1.26 9.98 -2.70
C ARG A 35 1.63 8.63 -2.11
N ALA A 36 1.19 7.57 -2.76
CA ALA A 36 1.50 6.21 -2.38
C ALA A 36 2.56 5.63 -3.29
N TYR A 37 3.46 4.87 -2.67
CA TYR A 37 4.49 4.08 -3.35
C TYR A 37 4.42 2.67 -2.80
N SER A 38 4.85 1.68 -3.57
CA SER A 38 4.94 0.31 -3.08
C SER A 38 6.30 -0.30 -3.44
N ALA A 39 6.75 -1.25 -2.63
CA ALA A 39 8.01 -1.94 -2.84
C ALA A 39 8.03 -3.26 -2.07
N GLY A 40 9.06 -4.07 -2.28
CA GLY A 40 9.26 -5.31 -1.55
C GLY A 40 10.73 -5.59 -1.29
N SER A 41 10.98 -6.45 -0.30
CA SER A 41 12.33 -6.90 0.04
C SER A 41 12.89 -7.87 -1.00
N ALA A 42 12.01 -8.65 -1.64
CA ALA A 42 12.36 -9.63 -2.65
C ALA A 42 11.38 -9.52 -3.82
N PRO A 43 11.45 -8.42 -4.60
CA PRO A 43 10.46 -8.18 -5.64
C PRO A 43 10.51 -9.28 -6.70
N SER A 44 9.33 -9.73 -7.13
CA SER A 44 9.22 -10.77 -8.16
C SER A 44 9.58 -10.25 -9.55
N GLY A 45 9.60 -8.94 -9.74
CA GLY A 45 9.81 -8.32 -11.05
C GLY A 45 8.57 -8.29 -11.91
N ARG A 46 7.45 -8.84 -11.40
CA ARG A 46 6.18 -8.92 -12.14
C ARG A 46 5.03 -8.48 -11.28
N LEU A 47 4.16 -7.66 -11.84
CA LEU A 47 2.88 -7.33 -11.23
C LEU A 47 1.92 -8.49 -11.46
N ASN A 48 1.14 -8.84 -10.43
CA ASN A 48 0.13 -9.89 -10.56
C ASN A 48 -0.96 -9.43 -11.53
N PRO A 49 -1.28 -10.22 -12.59
CA PRO A 49 -2.25 -9.77 -13.59
C PRO A 49 -3.66 -9.56 -13.02
N PHE A 50 -4.06 -10.31 -11.99
CA PHE A 50 -5.37 -10.08 -11.35
C PHE A 50 -5.40 -8.76 -10.58
N ALA A 51 -4.29 -8.37 -9.96
CA ALA A 51 -4.19 -7.07 -9.30
C ALA A 51 -4.37 -5.93 -10.30
N ILE A 52 -3.68 -6.01 -11.44
CA ILE A 52 -3.79 -5.01 -12.50
C ILE A 52 -5.20 -4.98 -13.07
N GLU A 53 -5.81 -6.15 -13.29
CA GLU A 53 -7.17 -6.26 -13.82
C GLU A 53 -8.20 -5.55 -12.94
N VAL A 54 -8.18 -5.84 -11.63
CA VAL A 54 -9.18 -5.24 -10.72
C VAL A 54 -8.93 -3.75 -10.50
N LEU A 55 -7.68 -3.30 -10.50
CA LEU A 55 -7.37 -1.87 -10.43
C LEU A 55 -7.86 -1.14 -11.68
N HIS A 56 -7.59 -1.71 -12.84
CA HIS A 56 -8.04 -1.13 -14.11
C HIS A 56 -9.55 -1.01 -14.17
N LYS A 57 -10.28 -2.05 -13.74
CA LYS A 57 -11.74 -2.01 -13.67
C LYS A 57 -12.26 -0.97 -12.69
N ALA A 58 -11.51 -0.67 -11.64
CA ALA A 58 -11.87 0.35 -10.67
C ALA A 58 -11.55 1.78 -11.14
N GLY A 59 -10.90 1.93 -12.30
CA GLY A 59 -10.55 3.23 -12.85
C GLY A 59 -9.16 3.72 -12.51
N VAL A 60 -8.29 2.83 -12.03
CA VAL A 60 -6.90 3.18 -11.67
C VAL A 60 -6.02 3.05 -12.91
N ASP A 61 -5.20 4.07 -13.18
CA ASP A 61 -4.18 4.00 -14.22
C ASP A 61 -2.96 3.27 -13.67
N THR A 62 -2.68 2.08 -14.21
CA THR A 62 -1.59 1.23 -13.74
C THR A 62 -0.35 1.28 -14.64
N SER A 63 -0.32 2.16 -15.63
CA SER A 63 0.71 2.19 -16.67
C SER A 63 2.13 2.40 -16.12
N ASN A 64 2.28 3.07 -14.99
CA ASN A 64 3.58 3.37 -14.38
C ASN A 64 3.93 2.45 -13.20
N TYR A 65 3.08 1.48 -12.88
CA TYR A 65 3.34 0.58 -11.77
C TYR A 65 4.32 -0.52 -12.18
N ARG A 66 5.18 -0.91 -11.25
CA ARG A 66 6.14 -1.98 -11.46
C ARG A 66 6.49 -2.62 -10.12
N SER A 67 6.90 -3.87 -10.17
CA SER A 67 7.43 -4.58 -8.99
C SER A 67 8.87 -4.13 -8.78
N LYS A 68 9.20 -3.66 -7.58
CA LYS A 68 10.51 -3.04 -7.32
C LYS A 68 10.99 -3.27 -5.91
N SER A 69 12.30 -3.14 -5.74
CA SER A 69 12.95 -3.28 -4.44
C SER A 69 12.70 -2.07 -3.55
N TRP A 70 12.55 -2.31 -2.26
CA TRP A 70 12.48 -1.25 -1.27
C TRP A 70 13.77 -0.42 -1.19
N ASP A 71 14.89 -0.94 -1.72
CA ASP A 71 16.16 -0.20 -1.77
C ASP A 71 16.04 1.09 -2.58
N GLU A 72 15.08 1.16 -3.51
CA GLU A 72 14.84 2.38 -4.29
C GLU A 72 14.40 3.56 -3.41
N PHE A 73 13.94 3.28 -2.19
CA PHE A 73 13.40 4.30 -1.29
C PHE A 73 14.32 4.60 -0.10
N THR A 74 15.54 4.10 -0.11
CA THR A 74 16.49 4.28 1.00
C THR A 74 17.61 5.29 0.70
N GLY A 75 17.79 5.69 -0.55
CA GLY A 75 18.85 6.60 -0.95
C GLY A 75 18.56 8.06 -0.62
N PRO A 76 19.59 8.93 -0.75
CA PRO A 76 19.41 10.35 -0.43
C PRO A 76 18.44 11.07 -1.36
N ASP A 77 18.23 10.55 -2.57
CA ASP A 77 17.29 11.12 -3.53
C ASP A 77 15.89 10.55 -3.41
N ALA A 78 15.67 9.60 -2.50
CA ALA A 78 14.35 9.02 -2.29
C ALA A 78 13.42 10.03 -1.61
N PRO A 79 12.12 10.05 -1.95
CA PRO A 79 11.18 10.94 -1.27
C PRO A 79 11.08 10.58 0.21
N PRO A 80 11.06 11.57 1.11
CA PRO A 80 10.90 11.27 2.54
C PRO A 80 9.51 10.70 2.80
N MET A 81 9.46 9.61 3.57
CA MET A 81 8.21 8.93 3.88
C MET A 81 7.64 9.41 5.22
N ARG A 82 6.36 9.70 5.23
CA ARG A 82 5.63 10.01 6.47
C ARG A 82 5.10 8.75 7.14
N ILE A 83 4.68 7.77 6.34
CA ILE A 83 4.07 6.52 6.81
C ILE A 83 4.64 5.36 6.01
N VAL A 84 4.94 4.25 6.70
CA VAL A 84 5.27 2.96 6.07
C VAL A 84 4.27 1.93 6.56
N ILE A 85 3.57 1.28 5.64
CA ILE A 85 2.55 0.28 5.95
C ILE A 85 2.97 -1.05 5.35
N THR A 86 3.07 -2.10 6.19
CA THR A 86 3.25 -3.48 5.70
C THR A 86 1.88 -4.12 5.54
N VAL A 87 1.67 -4.82 4.44
CA VAL A 87 0.36 -5.42 4.11
C VAL A 87 0.39 -6.95 4.05
N CYS A 88 1.52 -7.55 4.31
CA CYS A 88 1.64 -9.01 4.48
C CYS A 88 2.51 -9.30 5.69
N ASP A 89 2.25 -10.47 6.32
CA ASP A 89 2.93 -10.83 7.58
C ASP A 89 4.43 -11.05 7.38
N SER A 90 4.86 -11.59 6.24
CA SER A 90 6.28 -11.79 5.98
C SER A 90 7.03 -10.47 5.89
N ALA A 91 6.45 -9.44 5.29
CA ALA A 91 7.08 -8.11 5.24
C ALA A 91 7.18 -7.49 6.64
N ALA A 92 6.17 -7.71 7.48
CA ALA A 92 6.16 -7.20 8.86
C ALA A 92 7.27 -7.86 9.71
N ALA A 93 7.61 -9.13 9.41
CA ALA A 93 8.61 -9.87 10.15
C ALA A 93 10.05 -9.58 9.70
N GLU A 94 10.23 -8.92 8.56
CA GLU A 94 11.55 -8.62 8.02
C GLU A 94 12.18 -7.40 8.69
N THR A 95 13.53 -7.40 8.75
CA THR A 95 14.26 -6.23 9.24
C THR A 95 14.25 -5.16 8.16
N CYS A 96 13.52 -4.08 8.42
CA CYS A 96 13.40 -2.99 7.46
C CYS A 96 14.64 -2.12 7.43
N PRO A 97 15.02 -1.58 6.26
CA PRO A 97 16.07 -0.56 6.18
C PRO A 97 15.61 0.75 6.82
N TYR A 98 16.54 1.67 6.92
CA TYR A 98 16.24 3.01 7.43
C TYR A 98 15.65 3.87 6.30
N TRP A 99 14.44 4.38 6.52
CA TRP A 99 13.74 5.20 5.52
C TRP A 99 13.97 6.69 5.77
N PRO A 100 14.25 7.48 4.70
CA PRO A 100 14.28 8.94 4.85
C PRO A 100 12.95 9.48 5.39
N GLY A 101 13.02 10.46 6.29
CA GLY A 101 11.82 11.09 6.86
C GLY A 101 11.39 10.52 8.19
N SER A 102 12.02 9.46 8.69
CA SER A 102 11.68 8.82 9.97
C SER A 102 10.19 8.51 10.08
N PRO A 103 9.64 7.68 9.20
CA PRO A 103 8.19 7.48 9.11
C PRO A 103 7.60 6.75 10.31
N VAL A 104 6.32 7.00 10.54
CA VAL A 104 5.49 6.18 11.41
C VAL A 104 5.22 4.86 10.68
N LYS A 105 5.28 3.73 11.41
CA LYS A 105 5.12 2.40 10.82
C LYS A 105 3.85 1.73 11.33
N ALA A 106 3.13 1.08 10.41
CA ALA A 106 1.91 0.35 10.74
C ALA A 106 1.88 -0.97 9.98
N HIS A 107 1.15 -1.95 10.52
CA HIS A 107 0.92 -3.21 9.83
C HIS A 107 -0.58 -3.37 9.59
N TRP A 108 -0.95 -3.41 8.30
CA TRP A 108 -2.34 -3.60 7.85
C TRP A 108 -2.37 -4.86 6.98
N GLY A 109 -2.31 -6.03 7.64
CA GLY A 109 -2.24 -7.30 6.93
C GLY A 109 -3.55 -7.69 6.25
N TYR A 110 -3.43 -8.36 5.12
CA TYR A 110 -4.54 -8.94 4.36
C TYR A 110 -4.18 -10.35 3.95
N PRO A 111 -5.16 -11.27 3.88
CA PRO A 111 -4.92 -12.59 3.29
C PRO A 111 -4.45 -12.45 1.85
N ASP A 112 -3.61 -13.38 1.39
CA ASP A 112 -3.10 -13.34 0.04
C ASP A 112 -4.16 -13.83 -0.94
N PRO A 113 -4.72 -12.96 -1.80
CA PRO A 113 -5.77 -13.37 -2.73
C PRO A 113 -5.27 -14.26 -3.87
N SER A 114 -3.94 -14.31 -4.11
CA SER A 114 -3.38 -15.11 -5.19
C SER A 114 -3.51 -16.62 -4.95
N ASN A 115 -3.80 -17.03 -3.72
CA ASN A 115 -3.97 -18.44 -3.35
C ASN A 115 -5.44 -18.85 -3.26
N ALA A 116 -6.37 -18.01 -3.67
CA ALA A 116 -7.80 -18.30 -3.55
C ALA A 116 -8.21 -19.49 -4.44
N PRO A 117 -9.11 -20.36 -3.93
CA PRO A 117 -9.61 -21.49 -4.73
C PRO A 117 -10.64 -21.04 -5.75
N GLY A 118 -11.00 -21.94 -6.67
CA GLY A 118 -12.03 -21.68 -7.66
C GLY A 118 -11.51 -21.21 -9.00
N GLY A 119 -10.24 -21.48 -9.32
CA GLY A 119 -9.63 -21.11 -10.58
C GLY A 119 -9.50 -19.61 -10.76
N ASP A 120 -9.47 -19.16 -12.00
CA ASP A 120 -9.30 -17.74 -12.33
C ASP A 120 -10.44 -16.89 -11.80
N GLU A 121 -11.67 -17.36 -11.89
CA GLU A 121 -12.83 -16.62 -11.41
C GLU A 121 -12.80 -16.47 -9.89
N GLY A 122 -12.41 -17.52 -9.17
CA GLY A 122 -12.23 -17.44 -7.72
C GLY A 122 -11.16 -16.44 -7.33
N LYS A 123 -10.06 -16.40 -8.08
CA LYS A 123 -8.99 -15.41 -7.85
C LYS A 123 -9.47 -13.99 -8.14
N ARG A 124 -10.21 -13.78 -9.23
CA ARG A 124 -10.76 -12.45 -9.55
C ARG A 124 -11.66 -11.94 -8.44
N GLN A 125 -12.52 -12.79 -7.89
CA GLN A 125 -13.39 -12.42 -6.77
C GLN A 125 -12.58 -12.08 -5.53
N ALA A 126 -11.55 -12.89 -5.20
CA ALA A 126 -10.70 -12.64 -4.05
C ALA A 126 -9.92 -11.33 -4.18
N PHE A 127 -9.38 -11.05 -5.37
CA PHE A 127 -8.68 -9.79 -5.62
C PHE A 127 -9.61 -8.60 -5.53
N GLU A 128 -10.84 -8.72 -6.02
CA GLU A 128 -11.81 -7.63 -5.94
C GLU A 128 -12.20 -7.35 -4.48
N LEU A 129 -12.44 -8.39 -3.68
CA LEU A 129 -12.76 -8.23 -2.26
C LEU A 129 -11.58 -7.61 -1.49
N THR A 130 -10.36 -8.03 -1.81
CA THR A 130 -9.16 -7.47 -1.19
C THR A 130 -9.00 -6.01 -1.57
N ARG A 131 -9.21 -5.66 -2.84
CA ARG A 131 -9.16 -4.27 -3.31
C ARG A 131 -10.18 -3.40 -2.55
N GLN A 132 -11.40 -3.90 -2.37
CA GLN A 132 -12.42 -3.16 -1.64
C GLN A 132 -12.04 -2.94 -0.18
N ALA A 133 -11.53 -3.98 0.49
CA ALA A 133 -11.10 -3.88 1.89
C ALA A 133 -9.95 -2.88 2.05
N ILE A 134 -8.98 -2.94 1.15
CA ILE A 134 -7.86 -1.99 1.14
C ILE A 134 -8.38 -0.58 0.89
N GLY A 135 -9.21 -0.40 -0.12
CA GLY A 135 -9.77 0.90 -0.49
C GLY A 135 -10.52 1.56 0.66
N TYR A 136 -11.28 0.78 1.41
CA TYR A 136 -12.02 1.28 2.56
C TYR A 136 -11.08 1.87 3.62
N ARG A 137 -9.99 1.17 3.95
CA ARG A 137 -9.01 1.68 4.92
C ARG A 137 -8.26 2.91 4.38
N MET A 138 -7.96 2.92 3.09
CA MET A 138 -7.30 4.08 2.48
C MET A 138 -8.18 5.33 2.51
N LEU A 139 -9.49 5.17 2.34
CA LEU A 139 -10.43 6.28 2.52
C LEU A 139 -10.38 6.83 3.94
N GLN A 140 -10.35 5.95 4.95
CA GLN A 140 -10.25 6.37 6.33
C GLN A 140 -8.94 7.10 6.61
N LEU A 141 -7.83 6.61 6.06
CA LEU A 141 -6.53 7.27 6.17
C LEU A 141 -6.59 8.70 5.62
N LEU A 142 -7.21 8.87 4.47
CA LEU A 142 -7.30 10.18 3.81
C LEU A 142 -8.21 11.16 4.55
N GLN A 143 -9.07 10.69 5.43
CA GLN A 143 -9.91 11.55 6.27
C GLN A 143 -9.18 12.09 7.49
N LEU A 144 -8.01 11.55 7.81
CA LEU A 144 -7.22 12.04 8.93
C LEU A 144 -6.57 13.40 8.59
N PRO A 145 -6.44 14.30 9.58
CA PRO A 145 -5.73 15.56 9.38
C PRO A 145 -4.21 15.34 9.43
N LEU A 146 -3.67 14.67 8.41
CA LEU A 146 -2.29 14.15 8.39
C LEU A 146 -1.23 15.22 8.66
N GLU A 147 -1.48 16.45 8.19
CA GLU A 147 -0.54 17.57 8.36
C GLU A 147 -0.52 18.11 9.78
N GLN A 148 -1.52 17.78 10.59
CA GLN A 148 -1.69 18.29 11.95
C GLN A 148 -1.36 17.26 13.02
N LEU A 149 -1.23 15.99 12.68
CA LEU A 149 -0.98 14.92 13.64
C LEU A 149 0.51 14.76 13.91
N GLY A 150 0.89 14.64 15.19
CA GLY A 150 2.22 14.21 15.59
C GLY A 150 2.37 12.69 15.39
N ASP A 151 3.59 12.18 15.60
CA ASP A 151 3.90 10.77 15.36
C ASP A 151 3.06 9.83 16.22
N THR A 152 2.92 10.13 17.52
CA THR A 152 2.13 9.28 18.43
C THR A 152 0.66 9.27 18.05
N GLU A 153 0.11 10.44 17.77
CA GLU A 153 -1.29 10.56 17.35
C GLU A 153 -1.57 9.84 16.05
N LEU A 154 -0.66 9.96 15.09
CA LEU A 154 -0.78 9.28 13.81
C LEU A 154 -0.69 7.77 13.99
N GLN A 155 0.28 7.29 14.80
CA GLN A 155 0.41 5.86 15.09
C GLN A 155 -0.88 5.29 15.68
N ASN A 156 -1.48 5.99 16.63
CA ASN A 156 -2.72 5.57 17.26
C ASN A 156 -3.88 5.54 16.26
N ALA A 157 -3.97 6.56 15.40
CA ALA A 157 -5.01 6.64 14.39
C ALA A 157 -4.91 5.49 13.37
N LEU A 158 -3.69 5.16 12.94
CA LEU A 158 -3.48 4.06 11.99
C LEU A 158 -3.83 2.71 12.61
N THR A 159 -3.48 2.51 13.88
CA THR A 159 -3.84 1.29 14.62
C THR A 159 -5.37 1.16 14.75
N GLU A 160 -6.04 2.25 15.04
CA GLU A 160 -7.50 2.28 15.16
C GLU A 160 -8.19 1.90 13.86
N ILE A 161 -7.72 2.43 12.74
CA ILE A 161 -8.25 2.10 11.42
C ILE A 161 -8.13 0.59 11.15
N TYR A 162 -6.98 0.01 11.48
CA TYR A 162 -6.75 -1.43 11.27
C TYR A 162 -7.68 -2.29 12.11
N ASN A 163 -8.00 -1.86 13.33
CA ASN A 163 -8.80 -2.63 14.27
C ASN A 163 -10.32 -2.49 14.05
N HIS A 164 -10.72 -1.68 13.12
CA HIS A 164 -12.13 -1.54 12.71
C HIS A 164 -12.44 -2.49 11.53
#